data_e66c0dfc0aaf3d204316bbab44f63d08
#
_entry.id   e66c0dfc0aaf3d204316bbab44f63d08
#
_cell.length_a   1.000
_cell.length_b   1.000
_cell.length_c   1.000
_cell.angle_alpha   90.00
_cell.angle_beta   90.00
_cell.angle_gamma   90.00
#
_symmetry.space_group_name_H-M   'P 1'
#
loop_
_entity.id
_entity.type
_entity.pdbx_description
1 polymer ?
#
loop_
_entity_poly.entity_id
_entity_poly.type
_entity_poly.pdbx_seq_one_letter_code
_entity_poly.pdbx_strand_id
1 'polypeptide(L)'
;MARRQIRTLTPTELARVQQGVLVRIVDDDASLRDALRFVLETEGWRVVDYRSANDFFRGDAPSVRGCVVMDVRMPGLTGIEAQAVMNERGFSLPVIFLTGHGDIDMAVMALHEGAADFIQKPVDNERLLAVIASTAFESLSGAGAVLDGET
;
A
#
# COMPACT_ATOMS: atom_id res chain seq x y z
N MET A 1 10.81 5.93 -16.95
CA MET A 1 9.95 6.69 -16.05
C MET A 1 10.58 6.78 -14.67
N ALA A 2 10.62 7.97 -14.13
CA ALA A 2 11.19 8.16 -12.81
C ALA A 2 10.25 7.59 -11.75
N ARG A 3 10.87 7.04 -10.72
CA ARG A 3 10.15 6.55 -9.58
C ARG A 3 9.59 7.70 -8.77
N ARG A 4 8.44 7.47 -8.11
CA ARG A 4 7.85 8.45 -7.23
C ARG A 4 8.87 8.85 -6.15
N GLN A 5 8.96 10.16 -5.91
CA GLN A 5 9.84 10.66 -4.87
C GLN A 5 9.22 10.39 -3.49
N ILE A 6 10.04 9.86 -2.58
CA ILE A 6 9.60 9.55 -1.22
C ILE A 6 9.71 10.81 -0.37
N ARG A 7 8.60 11.19 0.24
CA ARG A 7 8.54 12.34 1.13
C ARG A 7 8.91 11.92 2.55
N THR A 8 9.76 12.68 3.19
CA THR A 8 10.09 12.48 4.60
C THR A 8 9.15 13.33 5.46
N LEU A 9 8.46 12.69 6.39
CA LEU A 9 7.49 13.36 7.25
C LEU A 9 8.15 13.86 8.53
N THR A 10 7.66 15.00 9.01
CA THR A 10 8.02 15.45 10.36
C THR A 10 7.32 14.53 11.38
N PRO A 11 7.81 14.49 12.63
CA PRO A 11 7.13 13.69 13.65
C PRO A 11 5.65 14.04 13.84
N THR A 12 5.30 15.30 13.74
CA THR A 12 3.90 15.74 13.85
C THR A 12 3.06 15.25 12.67
N GLU A 13 3.61 15.36 11.46
CA GLU A 13 2.93 14.85 10.26
C GLU A 13 2.73 13.34 10.35
N LEU A 14 3.77 12.61 10.79
CA LEU A 14 3.71 11.17 10.92
C LEU A 14 2.61 10.76 11.90
N ALA A 15 2.56 11.36 13.08
CA ALA A 15 1.56 11.03 14.07
C ALA A 15 0.13 11.28 13.54
N ARG A 16 -0.05 12.39 12.85
CA ARG A 16 -1.35 12.74 12.28
C ARG A 16 -1.79 11.73 11.23
N VAL A 17 -0.88 11.35 10.34
CA VAL A 17 -1.18 10.38 9.29
C VAL A 17 -1.50 9.02 9.90
N GLN A 18 -0.71 8.58 10.87
CA GLN A 18 -0.94 7.29 11.53
C GLN A 18 -2.31 7.20 12.18
N GLN A 19 -2.80 8.31 12.71
CA GLN A 19 -4.13 8.36 13.34
C GLN A 19 -5.27 8.33 12.32
N GLY A 20 -5.01 8.79 11.10
CA GLY A 20 -6.04 8.96 10.09
C GLY A 20 -6.11 7.88 9.03
N VAL A 21 -5.21 6.90 9.05
CA VAL A 21 -5.13 5.90 7.98
C VAL A 21 -5.07 4.48 8.50
N LEU A 22 -5.34 3.55 7.59
CA LEU A 22 -5.22 2.11 7.82
C LEU A 22 -4.32 1.53 6.75
N VAL A 23 -3.35 0.72 7.16
CA VAL A 23 -2.46 0.00 6.23
C VAL A 23 -3.00 -1.42 6.08
N ARG A 24 -3.24 -1.85 4.83
CA ARG A 24 -3.67 -3.21 4.52
C ARG A 24 -2.47 -3.97 3.98
N ILE A 25 -2.28 -5.18 4.47
CA ILE A 25 -1.26 -6.09 3.93
C ILE A 25 -2.00 -7.26 3.31
N VAL A 26 -1.75 -7.51 2.03
CA VAL A 26 -2.38 -8.60 1.29
C VAL A 26 -1.28 -9.50 0.75
N ASP A 27 -1.10 -10.67 1.35
CA ASP A 27 -0.05 -11.61 0.99
C ASP A 27 -0.45 -12.99 1.50
N ASP A 28 -0.22 -14.03 0.71
CA ASP A 28 -0.57 -15.39 1.11
C ASP A 28 0.42 -16.02 2.10
N ASP A 29 1.59 -15.40 2.27
CA ASP A 29 2.62 -15.88 3.21
C ASP A 29 2.33 -15.34 4.62
N ALA A 30 1.84 -16.21 5.49
CA ALA A 30 1.47 -15.83 6.85
C ALA A 30 2.67 -15.31 7.65
N SER A 31 3.85 -15.91 7.47
CA SER A 31 5.04 -15.47 8.19
C SER A 31 5.43 -14.05 7.78
N LEU A 32 5.35 -13.76 6.49
CA LEU A 32 5.65 -12.41 6.00
C LEU A 32 4.62 -11.40 6.51
N ARG A 33 3.33 -11.75 6.46
CA ARG A 33 2.29 -10.87 7.00
C ARG A 33 2.55 -10.53 8.47
N ASP A 34 2.86 -11.55 9.27
CA ASP A 34 3.13 -11.34 10.69
C ASP A 34 4.33 -10.44 10.91
N ALA A 35 5.40 -10.65 10.14
CA ALA A 35 6.61 -9.84 10.26
C ALA A 35 6.37 -8.38 9.88
N LEU A 36 5.68 -8.16 8.78
CA LEU A 36 5.38 -6.80 8.32
C LEU A 36 4.44 -6.09 9.29
N ARG A 37 3.43 -6.81 9.77
CA ARG A 37 2.49 -6.26 10.75
C ARG A 37 3.20 -5.86 12.03
N PHE A 38 4.10 -6.71 12.51
CA PHE A 38 4.88 -6.42 13.71
C PHE A 38 5.68 -5.13 13.55
N VAL A 39 6.40 -5.00 12.45
CA VAL A 39 7.21 -3.80 12.19
C VAL A 39 6.34 -2.56 12.14
N LEU A 40 5.23 -2.61 11.43
CA LEU A 40 4.36 -1.46 11.27
C LEU A 40 3.66 -1.08 12.56
N GLU A 41 3.12 -2.05 13.28
CA GLU A 41 2.43 -1.77 14.55
C GLU A 41 3.38 -1.23 15.60
N THR A 42 4.62 -1.74 15.62
CA THR A 42 5.63 -1.26 16.55
C THR A 42 5.94 0.23 16.31
N GLU A 43 5.84 0.67 15.05
CA GLU A 43 6.09 2.07 14.70
C GLU A 43 4.84 2.95 14.81
N GLY A 44 3.72 2.40 15.23
CA GLY A 44 2.52 3.19 15.48
C GLY A 44 1.45 3.12 14.40
N TRP A 45 1.61 2.28 13.38
CA TRP A 45 0.62 2.16 12.32
C TRP A 45 -0.51 1.22 12.71
N ARG A 46 -1.72 1.54 12.28
CA ARG A 46 -2.85 0.62 12.37
C ARG A 46 -2.81 -0.27 11.14
N VAL A 47 -2.90 -1.57 11.35
CA VAL A 47 -2.70 -2.56 10.29
C VAL A 47 -3.81 -3.60 10.32
N VAL A 48 -4.27 -3.99 9.15
CA VAL A 48 -5.10 -5.19 8.95
C VAL A 48 -4.44 -6.01 7.86
N ASP A 49 -4.56 -7.32 7.94
CA ASP A 49 -3.96 -8.17 6.93
C ASP A 49 -4.96 -9.18 6.38
N TYR A 50 -4.74 -9.56 5.13
CA TYR A 50 -5.57 -10.50 4.39
C TYR A 50 -4.66 -11.50 3.69
N ARG A 51 -5.07 -12.76 3.66
CA ARG A 51 -4.27 -13.80 3.03
C ARG A 51 -4.48 -13.89 1.51
N SER A 52 -5.45 -13.16 0.98
CA SER A 52 -5.73 -13.16 -0.45
C SER A 52 -6.41 -11.87 -0.87
N ALA A 53 -6.37 -11.58 -2.16
CA ALA A 53 -7.08 -10.43 -2.71
C ALA A 53 -8.59 -10.60 -2.52
N ASN A 54 -9.10 -11.84 -2.66
CA ASN A 54 -10.53 -12.07 -2.46
C ASN A 54 -10.97 -11.77 -1.04
N ASP A 55 -10.18 -12.14 -0.05
CA ASP A 55 -10.48 -11.81 1.35
C ASP A 55 -10.44 -10.31 1.56
N PHE A 56 -9.49 -9.62 0.95
CA PHE A 56 -9.42 -8.16 1.00
C PHE A 56 -10.69 -7.54 0.43
N PHE A 57 -11.13 -7.98 -0.74
CA PHE A 57 -12.34 -7.41 -1.35
C PHE A 57 -13.59 -7.67 -0.55
N ARG A 58 -13.66 -8.80 0.15
CA ARG A 58 -14.83 -9.14 0.96
C ARG A 58 -14.86 -8.45 2.30
N GLY A 59 -13.69 -8.25 2.90
CA GLY A 59 -13.62 -7.83 4.31
C GLY A 59 -13.22 -6.39 4.54
N ASP A 60 -12.67 -5.71 3.54
CA ASP A 60 -12.12 -4.38 3.76
C ASP A 60 -13.18 -3.28 3.61
N ALA A 61 -12.93 -2.17 4.28
CA ALA A 61 -13.71 -0.95 4.13
C ALA A 61 -12.86 0.04 3.31
N PRO A 62 -12.99 0.05 1.97
CA PRO A 62 -12.09 0.84 1.12
C PRO A 62 -12.26 2.34 1.26
N SER A 63 -13.33 2.80 1.90
CA SER A 63 -13.50 4.22 2.19
C SER A 63 -12.59 4.71 3.31
N VAL A 64 -12.03 3.81 4.11
CA VAL A 64 -11.06 4.19 5.13
C VAL A 64 -9.72 4.44 4.43
N ARG A 65 -9.22 5.65 4.56
CA ARG A 65 -8.01 6.08 3.86
C ARG A 65 -6.78 5.32 4.32
N GLY A 66 -5.77 5.29 3.47
CA GLY A 66 -4.52 4.63 3.77
C GLY A 66 -3.87 4.07 2.52
N CYS A 67 -3.32 2.89 2.62
CA CYS A 67 -2.67 2.23 1.48
C CYS A 67 -2.81 0.72 1.59
N VAL A 68 -2.47 0.06 0.49
CA VAL A 68 -2.47 -1.41 0.40
C VAL A 68 -1.06 -1.84 0.03
N VAL A 69 -0.48 -2.73 0.83
CA VAL A 69 0.78 -3.41 0.52
C VAL A 69 0.41 -4.81 0.04
N MET A 70 0.67 -5.11 -1.21
CA MET A 70 0.15 -6.31 -1.85
C MET A 70 1.23 -7.06 -2.62
N ASP A 71 1.29 -8.37 -2.42
CA ASP A 71 2.17 -9.22 -3.20
C ASP A 71 1.69 -9.27 -4.66
N VAL A 72 2.63 -9.14 -5.59
CA VAL A 72 2.34 -9.25 -7.01
C VAL A 72 1.87 -10.66 -7.36
N ARG A 73 2.46 -11.68 -6.73
CA ARG A 73 2.13 -13.08 -7.02
C ARG A 73 1.42 -13.74 -5.85
N MET A 74 0.16 -14.08 -6.08
CA MET A 74 -0.64 -14.79 -5.08
C MET A 74 -1.45 -15.87 -5.80
N PRO A 75 -1.73 -17.01 -5.15
CA PRO A 75 -2.66 -17.99 -5.71
C PRO A 75 -4.04 -17.36 -5.91
N GLY A 76 -4.74 -17.81 -6.94
CA GLY A 76 -6.03 -17.24 -7.27
C GLY A 76 -5.86 -15.90 -7.97
N LEU A 77 -6.45 -14.84 -7.43
CA LEU A 77 -6.35 -13.50 -8.00
C LEU A 77 -4.97 -12.93 -7.68
N THR A 78 -4.18 -12.65 -8.71
CA THR A 78 -2.84 -12.06 -8.54
C THR A 78 -2.95 -10.60 -8.12
N GLY A 79 -1.84 -10.03 -7.66
CA GLY A 79 -1.81 -8.60 -7.30
C GLY A 79 -2.15 -7.69 -8.47
N ILE A 80 -1.66 -8.04 -9.67
CA ILE A 80 -1.94 -7.26 -10.87
C ILE A 80 -3.42 -7.31 -11.22
N GLU A 81 -4.02 -8.51 -11.15
CA GLU A 81 -5.45 -8.66 -11.39
C GLU A 81 -6.27 -7.93 -10.33
N ALA A 82 -5.83 -7.97 -9.08
CA ALA A 82 -6.50 -7.23 -8.01
C ALA A 82 -6.45 -5.73 -8.25
N GLN A 83 -5.33 -5.21 -8.72
CA GLN A 83 -5.20 -3.80 -9.07
C GLN A 83 -6.22 -3.41 -10.14
N ALA A 84 -6.38 -4.25 -11.17
CA ALA A 84 -7.35 -3.99 -12.21
C ALA A 84 -8.77 -3.91 -11.66
N VAL A 85 -9.12 -4.81 -10.74
CA VAL A 85 -10.43 -4.79 -10.08
C VAL A 85 -10.61 -3.52 -9.26
N MET A 86 -9.59 -3.10 -8.52
CA MET A 86 -9.64 -1.87 -7.73
C MET A 86 -9.86 -0.66 -8.64
N ASN A 87 -9.15 -0.61 -9.77
CA ASN A 87 -9.32 0.48 -10.73
C ASN A 87 -10.73 0.51 -11.30
N GLU A 88 -11.28 -0.64 -11.66
CA GLU A 88 -12.65 -0.74 -12.16
C GLU A 88 -13.68 -0.28 -11.14
N ARG A 89 -13.45 -0.60 -9.87
CA ARG A 89 -14.39 -0.25 -8.79
C ARG A 89 -14.18 1.17 -8.28
N GLY A 90 -13.18 1.88 -8.79
CA GLY A 90 -12.91 3.25 -8.37
C GLY A 90 -12.32 3.37 -6.97
N PHE A 91 -11.60 2.37 -6.50
CA PHE A 91 -10.91 2.44 -5.22
C PHE A 91 -9.85 3.54 -5.27
N SER A 92 -9.82 4.38 -4.26
CA SER A 92 -8.84 5.45 -4.17
C SER A 92 -7.64 5.09 -3.30
N LEU A 93 -7.52 3.83 -2.89
CA LEU A 93 -6.40 3.37 -2.08
C LEU A 93 -5.16 3.15 -2.95
N PRO A 94 -4.06 3.84 -2.66
CA PRO A 94 -2.81 3.59 -3.39
C PRO A 94 -2.26 2.21 -3.03
N VAL A 95 -1.65 1.55 -4.02
CA VAL A 95 -1.12 0.20 -3.88
C VAL A 95 0.40 0.24 -3.96
N ILE A 96 1.05 -0.39 -3.00
CA ILE A 96 2.49 -0.63 -2.98
C ILE A 96 2.67 -2.12 -3.18
N PHE A 97 3.32 -2.52 -4.28
CA PHE A 97 3.51 -3.94 -4.56
C PHE A 97 4.75 -4.48 -3.90
N LEU A 98 4.67 -5.72 -3.42
CA LEU A 98 5.84 -6.48 -3.01
C LEU A 98 6.19 -7.41 -4.17
N THR A 99 7.43 -7.35 -4.65
CA THR A 99 7.86 -8.10 -5.83
C THR A 99 8.97 -9.07 -5.48
N GLY A 100 8.89 -10.26 -6.04
CA GLY A 100 9.94 -11.25 -5.90
C GLY A 100 11.03 -11.07 -6.94
N HIS A 101 12.04 -11.92 -6.84
CA HIS A 101 13.12 -11.96 -7.82
C HIS A 101 12.54 -12.35 -9.18
N GLY A 102 12.83 -11.56 -10.20
CA GLY A 102 12.32 -11.82 -11.54
C GLY A 102 10.98 -11.16 -11.88
N ASP A 103 10.40 -10.41 -10.95
CA ASP A 103 9.09 -9.79 -11.17
C ASP A 103 9.18 -8.29 -11.47
N ILE A 104 10.36 -7.80 -11.85
CA ILE A 104 10.55 -6.36 -12.10
C ILE A 104 9.67 -5.86 -13.25
N ASP A 105 9.53 -6.65 -14.32
CA ASP A 105 8.67 -6.25 -15.45
C ASP A 105 7.22 -6.08 -15.01
N MET A 106 6.75 -6.97 -14.14
CA MET A 106 5.39 -6.88 -13.59
C MET A 106 5.24 -5.63 -12.73
N ALA A 107 6.26 -5.30 -11.95
CA ALA A 107 6.24 -4.10 -11.10
C ALA A 107 6.19 -2.83 -11.95
N VAL A 108 6.96 -2.77 -13.01
CA VAL A 108 6.95 -1.62 -13.94
C VAL A 108 5.57 -1.48 -14.57
N MET A 109 4.98 -2.59 -15.01
CA MET A 109 3.64 -2.57 -15.57
C MET A 109 2.61 -2.06 -14.56
N ALA A 110 2.73 -2.50 -13.29
CA ALA A 110 1.84 -2.07 -12.23
C ALA A 110 1.93 -0.56 -11.99
N LEU A 111 3.13 0.00 -12.06
CA LEU A 111 3.32 1.45 -11.93
C LEU A 111 2.62 2.20 -13.06
N HIS A 112 2.69 1.69 -14.29
CA HIS A 112 1.98 2.29 -15.43
C HIS A 112 0.46 2.24 -15.23
N GLU A 113 -0.03 1.23 -14.52
CA GLU A 113 -1.46 1.09 -14.24
C GLU A 113 -1.89 1.81 -12.96
N GLY A 114 -1.01 2.60 -12.37
CA GLY A 114 -1.37 3.48 -11.27
C GLY A 114 -0.89 3.06 -9.89
N ALA A 115 -0.07 2.00 -9.77
CA ALA A 115 0.50 1.63 -8.47
C ALA A 115 1.37 2.78 -7.96
N ALA A 116 1.38 2.97 -6.64
CA ALA A 116 2.14 4.04 -6.03
C ALA A 116 3.64 3.77 -6.04
N ASP A 117 4.02 2.52 -5.76
CA ASP A 117 5.44 2.13 -5.70
C ASP A 117 5.52 0.60 -5.66
N PHE A 118 6.72 0.08 -5.61
CA PHE A 118 6.97 -1.34 -5.36
C PHE A 118 8.20 -1.49 -4.48
N ILE A 119 8.25 -2.61 -3.74
CA ILE A 119 9.38 -2.95 -2.88
C ILE A 119 9.78 -4.38 -3.21
N GLN A 120 11.05 -4.59 -3.51
CA GLN A 120 11.56 -5.91 -3.86
C GLN A 120 11.83 -6.72 -2.58
N LYS A 121 11.43 -7.99 -2.59
CA LYS A 121 11.75 -8.93 -1.51
C LYS A 121 13.22 -9.35 -1.62
N PRO A 122 13.92 -9.58 -0.51
CA PRO A 122 13.45 -9.46 0.88
C PRO A 122 13.20 -8.00 1.27
N VAL A 123 12.16 -7.78 2.06
CA VAL A 123 11.72 -6.43 2.39
C VAL A 123 12.69 -5.78 3.38
N ASP A 124 13.20 -4.61 3.00
CA ASP A 124 13.98 -3.74 3.89
C ASP A 124 12.98 -2.94 4.72
N ASN A 125 13.01 -3.10 6.03
CA ASN A 125 12.06 -2.47 6.92
C ASN A 125 12.10 -0.94 6.85
N GLU A 126 13.28 -0.35 6.75
CA GLU A 126 13.39 1.11 6.67
C GLU A 126 12.74 1.63 5.39
N ARG A 127 12.96 0.93 4.27
CA ARG A 127 12.32 1.31 3.02
C ARG A 127 10.80 1.15 3.09
N LEU A 128 10.34 0.04 3.67
CA LEU A 128 8.90 -0.19 3.84
C LEU A 128 8.26 0.95 4.63
N LEU A 129 8.84 1.31 5.76
CA LEU A 129 8.31 2.38 6.60
C LEU A 129 8.30 3.72 5.87
N ALA A 130 9.38 4.03 5.15
CA ALA A 130 9.48 5.27 4.39
C ALA A 130 8.44 5.34 3.27
N VAL A 131 8.28 4.27 2.51
CA VAL A 131 7.32 4.24 1.40
C VAL A 131 5.90 4.33 1.92
N ILE A 132 5.58 3.61 2.99
CA ILE A 132 4.24 3.65 3.57
C ILE A 132 3.92 5.04 4.11
N ALA A 133 4.86 5.66 4.83
CA ALA A 133 4.63 7.00 5.39
C ALA A 133 4.37 8.01 4.27
N SER A 134 5.19 8.00 3.24
CA SER A 134 5.05 8.89 2.10
C SER A 134 3.72 8.67 1.36
N THR A 135 3.42 7.41 1.09
CA THR A 135 2.21 7.05 0.34
C THR A 135 0.94 7.37 1.14
N ALA A 136 0.93 7.04 2.42
CA ALA A 136 -0.21 7.33 3.28
C ALA A 136 -0.42 8.83 3.44
N PHE A 137 0.65 9.59 3.57
CA PHE A 137 0.56 11.04 3.64
C PHE A 137 -0.08 11.61 2.38
N GLU A 138 0.37 11.15 1.21
CA GLU A 138 -0.19 11.62 -0.06
C GLU A 138 -1.65 11.21 -0.23
N SER A 139 -2.01 10.01 0.20
CA SER A 139 -3.39 9.54 0.15
C SER A 139 -4.31 10.45 0.97
N LEU A 140 -3.88 10.77 2.17
CA LEU A 140 -4.67 11.61 3.07
C LEU A 140 -4.67 13.06 2.60
N SER A 141 -3.51 13.61 2.28
CA SER A 141 -3.35 15.00 1.85
C SER A 141 -3.93 15.25 0.47
N GLY A 142 -3.73 14.31 -0.45
CA GLY A 142 -4.24 14.40 -1.80
C GLY A 142 -5.76 14.43 -1.84
N ALA A 143 -6.40 13.58 -1.04
CA ALA A 143 -7.84 13.58 -0.92
C ALA A 143 -8.35 14.88 -0.31
N GLY A 144 -7.65 15.37 0.72
CA GLY A 144 -7.96 16.65 1.32
C GLY A 144 -7.73 17.80 0.36
N ALA A 145 -6.63 17.75 -0.38
CA ALA A 145 -6.30 18.78 -1.37
C ALA A 145 -7.34 18.85 -2.48
N VAL A 146 -7.84 17.72 -2.93
CA VAL A 146 -8.91 17.69 -3.94
C VAL A 146 -10.16 18.40 -3.41
N LEU A 147 -10.55 18.10 -2.19
CA LEU A 147 -11.70 18.75 -1.57
C LEU A 147 -11.43 20.24 -1.37
N ASP A 148 -10.26 20.59 -0.89
CA ASP A 148 -9.88 21.99 -0.66
C ASP A 148 -9.76 22.75 -1.97
N GLY A 149 -9.25 22.09 -3.01
CA GLY A 149 -9.12 22.71 -4.33
C GLY A 149 -10.45 23.08 -4.95
N GLU A 150 -11.51 22.45 -4.53
CA GLU A 150 -12.86 22.73 -4.99
C GLU A 150 -13.51 23.84 -4.19
N THR A 151 -12.91 24.19 -3.06
CA THR A 151 -13.40 25.26 -2.22
C THR A 151 -12.64 26.57 -2.48
#